data_d7db6ebf38b5c37a555e207fda6a6bf1
#
_entry.id   d7db6ebf38b5c37a555e207fda6a6bf1
#
_cell.length_a   1.000
_cell.length_b   1.000
_cell.length_c   1.000
_cell.angle_alpha   90.00
_cell.angle_beta   90.00
_cell.angle_gamma   90.00
#
_symmetry.space_group_name_H-M   'P 1'
#
loop_
_entity.id
_entity.type
_entity.pdbx_description
1 polymer ?
#
loop_
_entity_poly.entity_id
_entity_poly.type
_entity_poly.pdbx_seq_one_letter_code
_entity_poly.pdbx_strand_id
1 'polypeptide(L)'
;MKKIAALLIATTLLLTGCVGGQTTDVPNDKVKILAPAGATALSLLPLYDNKHVKITIVQGPEVLSAELAKESSDYDVIIAPVNLGTKMIQEGNTPFLLDSIITWGNLYVVGTNAEALNQEGDFASFGEGAVPGMILKNTIDFNAITAKNVAYNAVSDVQAQLLSGKANVGLLAEPAATATIMKAKEKGISLSVIKDLQAEFKAKHNMENAGYPQAAMFVKRGRNKSGEYASKRIDKFVNKTVKKDPTQISKLAKKVGVKKLGIPNEKIAQLTWDKQNIKYVKASKASKDLTTFLKMFKITYSEEMMIR
;
A
#
# COMPACT_ATOMS: atom_id res chain seq x y z
N MET A 1 63.47 -31.18 -57.75
CA MET A 1 63.52 -30.42 -56.52
C MET A 1 62.39 -29.40 -56.58
N LYS A 2 61.25 -29.74 -56.06
CA LYS A 2 60.03 -28.88 -56.08
C LYS A 2 59.69 -28.53 -54.66
N LYS A 3 59.78 -27.24 -54.32
CA LYS A 3 59.38 -26.70 -53.04
C LYS A 3 57.88 -26.45 -53.04
N ILE A 4 57.17 -27.14 -52.15
CA ILE A 4 55.74 -26.94 -51.90
C ILE A 4 55.63 -25.89 -50.79
N ALA A 5 55.04 -24.75 -51.14
CA ALA A 5 54.70 -23.68 -50.19
C ALA A 5 53.31 -24.00 -49.62
N ALA A 6 53.22 -24.26 -48.31
CA ALA A 6 52.00 -24.42 -47.59
C ALA A 6 51.41 -23.05 -47.21
N LEU A 7 50.22 -22.76 -47.74
CA LEU A 7 49.45 -21.54 -47.46
C LEU A 7 48.61 -21.76 -46.20
N LEU A 8 48.94 -21.17 -45.10
CA LEU A 8 48.18 -21.15 -43.85
C LEU A 8 47.06 -20.09 -43.97
N ILE A 9 45.85 -20.55 -44.15
CA ILE A 9 44.65 -19.69 -44.06
C ILE A 9 44.27 -19.54 -42.58
N ALA A 10 44.60 -18.39 -42.01
CA ALA A 10 44.13 -18.03 -40.68
C ALA A 10 42.65 -17.57 -40.73
N THR A 11 41.77 -18.45 -40.30
CA THR A 11 40.33 -18.15 -40.16
C THR A 11 40.16 -17.35 -38.87
N THR A 12 40.08 -16.04 -38.97
CA THR A 12 39.69 -15.14 -37.87
C THR A 12 38.18 -15.30 -37.63
N LEU A 13 37.80 -16.07 -36.61
CA LEU A 13 36.46 -16.07 -36.05
C LEU A 13 36.21 -14.69 -35.41
N LEU A 14 35.45 -13.86 -36.11
CA LEU A 14 34.79 -12.68 -35.55
C LEU A 14 33.73 -13.14 -34.54
N LEU A 15 34.10 -13.24 -33.29
CA LEU A 15 33.11 -13.29 -32.20
C LEU A 15 32.40 -11.93 -32.14
N THR A 16 31.32 -11.80 -32.93
CA THR A 16 30.31 -10.77 -32.69
C THR A 16 29.63 -11.10 -31.35
N GLY A 17 30.24 -10.66 -30.27
CA GLY A 17 29.57 -10.59 -28.99
C GLY A 17 28.35 -9.70 -29.16
N CYS A 18 27.15 -10.30 -29.14
CA CYS A 18 25.94 -9.57 -28.84
C CYS A 18 26.13 -8.90 -27.48
N VAL A 19 26.60 -7.67 -27.51
CA VAL A 19 26.39 -6.74 -26.39
C VAL A 19 24.88 -6.56 -26.35
N GLY A 20 24.21 -7.41 -25.55
CA GLY A 20 22.85 -7.21 -25.15
C GLY A 20 22.78 -5.82 -24.54
N GLY A 21 22.38 -4.84 -25.35
CA GLY A 21 22.09 -3.50 -24.87
C GLY A 21 21.12 -3.65 -23.75
N GLN A 22 21.56 -3.41 -22.51
CA GLN A 22 20.66 -3.09 -21.42
C GLN A 22 19.92 -1.84 -21.92
N THR A 23 18.72 -2.05 -22.48
CA THR A 23 17.78 -0.97 -22.68
C THR A 23 17.61 -0.35 -21.31
N THR A 24 18.13 0.87 -21.16
CA THR A 24 18.01 1.62 -19.93
C THR A 24 16.51 1.76 -19.70
N ASP A 25 15.97 1.02 -18.73
CA ASP A 25 14.56 1.05 -18.30
C ASP A 25 14.14 2.44 -17.73
N VAL A 26 14.89 3.47 -18.07
CA VAL A 26 14.69 4.84 -17.56
C VAL A 26 13.76 5.56 -18.54
N PRO A 27 12.59 6.03 -18.09
CA PRO A 27 11.74 6.89 -18.89
C PRO A 27 12.47 8.17 -19.31
N ASN A 28 12.17 8.69 -20.49
CA ASN A 28 12.78 9.93 -21.00
C ASN A 28 12.44 11.12 -20.10
N ASP A 29 11.22 11.15 -19.56
CA ASP A 29 10.74 12.17 -18.63
C ASP A 29 10.75 11.66 -17.19
N LYS A 30 10.73 12.61 -16.23
CA LYS A 30 10.57 12.25 -14.82
C LYS A 30 9.22 11.61 -14.57
N VAL A 31 9.23 10.43 -13.93
CA VAL A 31 8.04 9.75 -13.45
C VAL A 31 7.43 10.56 -12.31
N LYS A 32 6.22 11.05 -12.47
CA LYS A 32 5.48 11.80 -11.45
C LYS A 32 4.50 10.88 -10.73
N ILE A 33 4.67 10.76 -9.42
CA ILE A 33 3.87 9.87 -8.56
C ILE A 33 3.11 10.70 -7.53
N LEU A 34 1.80 10.45 -7.42
CA LEU A 34 0.94 10.95 -6.34
C LEU A 34 0.58 9.80 -5.41
N ALA A 35 0.69 10.00 -4.10
CA ALA A 35 0.34 8.97 -3.12
C ALA A 35 -0.15 9.58 -1.80
N PRO A 36 -1.01 8.88 -1.05
CA PRO A 36 -1.34 9.28 0.31
C PRO A 36 -0.20 8.98 1.26
N ALA A 37 -0.18 9.71 2.38
CA ALA A 37 0.73 9.50 3.49
C ALA A 37 0.54 8.12 4.17
N GLY A 38 1.48 7.71 5.03
CA GLY A 38 1.43 6.46 5.78
C GLY A 38 2.02 5.27 5.03
N ALA A 39 1.38 4.11 5.10
CA ALA A 39 1.86 2.84 4.53
C ALA A 39 2.18 2.95 3.02
N THR A 40 1.36 3.66 2.27
CA THR A 40 1.56 3.91 0.83
C THR A 40 2.80 4.74 0.56
N ALA A 41 3.05 5.81 1.33
CA ALA A 41 4.28 6.60 1.22
C ALA A 41 5.53 5.79 1.56
N LEU A 42 5.43 4.87 2.52
CA LEU A 42 6.52 3.96 2.90
C LEU A 42 6.86 2.96 1.79
N SER A 43 5.89 2.50 1.00
CA SER A 43 6.16 1.63 -0.14
C SER A 43 7.05 2.30 -1.22
N LEU A 44 7.04 3.63 -1.26
CA LEU A 44 7.78 4.46 -2.21
C LEU A 44 9.20 4.81 -1.74
N LEU A 45 9.65 4.36 -0.56
CA LEU A 45 10.98 4.68 -0.01
C LEU A 45 12.13 4.53 -1.01
N PRO A 46 12.19 3.50 -1.88
CA PRO A 46 13.30 3.34 -2.83
C PRO A 46 13.31 4.36 -3.97
N LEU A 47 12.25 5.17 -4.09
CA LEU A 47 12.08 6.12 -5.19
C LEU A 47 12.36 7.57 -4.81
N TYR A 48 12.40 7.92 -3.53
CA TYR A 48 12.56 9.33 -3.10
C TYR A 48 13.90 9.96 -3.51
N ASP A 49 14.98 9.18 -3.51
CA ASP A 49 16.31 9.65 -3.93
C ASP A 49 16.57 9.47 -5.43
N ASN A 50 15.59 9.01 -6.18
CA ASN A 50 15.75 8.74 -7.59
C ASN A 50 15.55 10.03 -8.41
N LYS A 51 16.62 10.47 -9.09
CA LYS A 51 16.61 11.70 -9.91
C LYS A 51 15.56 11.70 -11.03
N HIS A 52 15.10 10.51 -11.44
CA HIS A 52 14.09 10.33 -12.49
C HIS A 52 12.66 10.24 -11.93
N VAL A 53 12.47 10.44 -10.62
CA VAL A 53 11.15 10.35 -9.98
C VAL A 53 10.85 11.64 -9.21
N LYS A 54 9.59 12.08 -9.27
CA LYS A 54 9.05 13.15 -8.42
C LYS A 54 7.83 12.60 -7.68
N ILE A 55 7.87 12.61 -6.35
CA ILE A 55 6.79 12.10 -5.51
C ILE A 55 6.11 13.26 -4.78
N THR A 56 4.79 13.31 -4.91
CA THR A 56 3.90 14.20 -4.15
C THR A 56 3.11 13.37 -3.16
N ILE A 57 3.16 13.74 -1.88
CA ILE A 57 2.39 13.08 -0.81
C ILE A 57 1.25 13.99 -0.37
N VAL A 58 0.05 13.42 -0.25
CA VAL A 58 -1.17 14.09 0.18
C VAL A 58 -1.78 13.42 1.42
N GLN A 59 -2.60 14.16 2.17
CA GLN A 59 -3.16 13.66 3.43
C GLN A 59 -4.57 13.07 3.30
N GLY A 60 -5.32 13.46 2.30
CA GLY A 60 -6.72 13.05 2.12
C GLY A 60 -7.00 12.46 0.74
N PRO A 61 -8.16 11.82 0.55
CA PRO A 61 -8.57 11.20 -0.70
C PRO A 61 -9.04 12.20 -1.76
N GLU A 62 -9.33 13.46 -1.40
CA GLU A 62 -9.94 14.45 -2.29
C GLU A 62 -9.03 14.79 -3.46
N VAL A 63 -7.74 15.04 -3.18
CA VAL A 63 -6.73 15.31 -4.22
C VAL A 63 -6.52 14.09 -5.10
N LEU A 64 -6.52 12.88 -4.51
CA LEU A 64 -6.39 11.63 -5.27
C LEU A 64 -7.55 11.44 -6.23
N SER A 65 -8.78 11.68 -5.76
CA SER A 65 -10.00 11.58 -6.56
C SER A 65 -9.98 12.59 -7.73
N ALA A 66 -9.65 13.84 -7.43
CA ALA A 66 -9.57 14.90 -8.43
C ALA A 66 -8.52 14.60 -9.53
N GLU A 67 -7.33 14.13 -9.14
CA GLU A 67 -6.27 13.83 -10.11
C GLU A 67 -6.54 12.51 -10.87
N LEU A 68 -7.21 11.53 -10.27
CA LEU A 68 -7.66 10.33 -10.98
C LEU A 68 -8.70 10.65 -12.07
N ALA A 69 -9.61 11.62 -11.84
CA ALA A 69 -10.63 12.03 -12.79
C ALA A 69 -10.09 12.87 -13.95
N LYS A 70 -8.93 13.46 -13.79
CA LYS A 70 -8.42 14.50 -14.69
C LYS A 70 -7.67 13.89 -15.87
N GLU A 71 -8.20 14.02 -17.10
CA GLU A 71 -7.54 13.59 -18.35
C GLU A 71 -6.14 14.18 -18.51
N SER A 72 -5.99 15.49 -18.20
CA SER A 72 -4.72 16.21 -18.25
C SER A 72 -3.91 16.13 -16.96
N SER A 73 -4.15 15.12 -16.10
CA SER A 73 -3.35 14.94 -14.88
C SER A 73 -1.86 14.91 -15.19
N ASP A 74 -1.08 15.64 -14.40
CA ASP A 74 0.37 15.68 -14.50
C ASP A 74 1.07 14.42 -13.98
N TYR A 75 0.34 13.54 -13.31
CA TYR A 75 0.89 12.32 -12.72
C TYR A 75 0.85 11.15 -13.71
N ASP A 76 1.95 10.39 -13.74
CA ASP A 76 2.03 9.14 -14.48
C ASP A 76 1.45 7.97 -13.67
N VAL A 77 1.61 8.06 -12.34
CA VAL A 77 1.23 7.04 -11.36
C VAL A 77 0.50 7.69 -10.20
N ILE A 78 -0.63 7.11 -9.82
CA ILE A 78 -1.36 7.49 -8.61
C ILE A 78 -1.55 6.25 -7.74
N ILE A 79 -1.15 6.34 -6.46
CA ILE A 79 -1.52 5.34 -5.46
C ILE A 79 -2.77 5.84 -4.76
N ALA A 80 -3.81 5.03 -4.75
CA ALA A 80 -5.11 5.40 -4.20
C ALA A 80 -5.82 4.18 -3.59
N PRO A 81 -6.88 4.38 -2.78
CA PRO A 81 -7.76 3.28 -2.37
C PRO A 81 -8.25 2.49 -3.57
N VAL A 82 -8.17 1.14 -3.46
CA VAL A 82 -8.53 0.24 -4.57
C VAL A 82 -9.96 0.51 -5.06
N ASN A 83 -10.92 0.60 -4.14
CA ASN A 83 -12.32 0.86 -4.46
C ASN A 83 -12.54 2.21 -5.16
N LEU A 84 -11.78 3.25 -4.80
CA LEU A 84 -11.89 4.56 -5.44
C LEU A 84 -11.49 4.49 -6.91
N GLY A 85 -10.25 4.05 -7.20
CA GLY A 85 -9.75 4.04 -8.57
C GLY A 85 -10.50 3.03 -9.45
N THR A 86 -10.82 1.84 -8.95
CA THR A 86 -11.57 0.84 -9.74
C THR A 86 -13.02 1.26 -10.02
N LYS A 87 -13.68 1.97 -9.09
CA LYS A 87 -14.99 2.56 -9.34
C LYS A 87 -14.92 3.56 -10.50
N MET A 88 -13.93 4.45 -10.49
CA MET A 88 -13.75 5.43 -11.57
C MET A 88 -13.45 4.77 -12.91
N ILE A 89 -12.68 3.67 -12.93
CA ILE A 89 -12.44 2.89 -14.15
C ILE A 89 -13.77 2.28 -14.66
N GLN A 90 -14.55 1.66 -13.77
CA GLN A 90 -15.84 1.06 -14.11
C GLN A 90 -16.81 2.10 -14.71
N GLU A 91 -16.79 3.32 -14.20
CA GLU A 91 -17.64 4.43 -14.66
C GLU A 91 -17.08 5.15 -15.90
N GLY A 92 -15.89 4.79 -16.38
CA GLY A 92 -15.22 5.46 -17.51
C GLY A 92 -14.72 6.87 -17.20
N ASN A 93 -14.57 7.21 -15.93
CA ASN A 93 -14.28 8.56 -15.43
C ASN A 93 -12.79 8.76 -15.06
N THR A 94 -11.88 8.00 -15.66
CA THR A 94 -10.44 8.12 -15.37
C THR A 94 -9.57 7.65 -16.55
N PRO A 95 -8.47 8.37 -16.85
CA PRO A 95 -7.47 7.90 -17.80
C PRO A 95 -6.50 6.87 -17.21
N PHE A 96 -6.64 6.51 -15.93
CA PHE A 96 -5.76 5.59 -15.23
C PHE A 96 -6.30 4.16 -15.26
N LEU A 97 -5.39 3.19 -15.23
CA LEU A 97 -5.69 1.76 -15.14
C LEU A 97 -4.95 1.13 -13.97
N LEU A 98 -5.48 0.05 -13.44
CA LEU A 98 -4.96 -0.70 -12.31
C LEU A 98 -3.68 -1.47 -12.70
N ASP A 99 -2.57 -1.28 -11.98
CA ASP A 99 -1.31 -2.01 -12.18
C ASP A 99 -1.07 -3.08 -11.12
N SER A 100 -1.13 -2.69 -9.85
CA SER A 100 -0.76 -3.56 -8.74
C SER A 100 -1.40 -3.14 -7.43
N ILE A 101 -1.43 -4.05 -6.48
CA ILE A 101 -1.83 -3.80 -5.09
C ILE A 101 -0.56 -3.54 -4.28
N ILE A 102 -0.59 -2.51 -3.44
CA ILE A 102 0.56 -2.03 -2.68
C ILE A 102 0.40 -2.30 -1.18
N THR A 103 -0.82 -2.22 -0.63
CA THR A 103 -1.12 -2.53 0.77
C THR A 103 -2.32 -3.47 0.87
N TRP A 104 -2.28 -4.36 1.88
CA TRP A 104 -3.23 -5.46 2.04
C TRP A 104 -4.01 -5.39 3.35
N GLY A 105 -4.33 -4.17 3.77
CA GLY A 105 -5.01 -3.89 5.03
C GLY A 105 -4.03 -3.68 6.19
N ASN A 106 -4.42 -2.83 7.12
CA ASN A 106 -3.62 -2.45 8.29
C ASN A 106 -4.51 -2.01 9.46
N LEU A 107 -5.74 -2.54 9.55
CA LEU A 107 -6.72 -2.16 10.55
C LEU A 107 -6.71 -3.14 11.73
N TYR A 108 -6.69 -2.60 12.92
CA TYR A 108 -6.64 -3.34 14.17
C TYR A 108 -7.69 -2.82 15.14
N VAL A 109 -8.34 -3.71 15.87
CA VAL A 109 -9.13 -3.35 17.05
C VAL A 109 -8.18 -3.37 18.24
N VAL A 110 -8.08 -2.24 18.90
CA VAL A 110 -7.29 -2.03 20.11
C VAL A 110 -8.23 -1.89 21.30
N GLY A 111 -7.95 -2.59 22.38
CA GLY A 111 -8.80 -2.58 23.57
C GLY A 111 -7.99 -2.53 24.85
N THR A 112 -8.64 -2.15 25.94
CA THR A 112 -8.08 -2.07 27.30
C THR A 112 -7.70 -3.46 27.85
N ASN A 113 -8.40 -4.49 27.42
CA ASN A 113 -8.16 -5.90 27.73
C ASN A 113 -8.80 -6.80 26.65
N ALA A 114 -8.57 -8.10 26.71
CA ALA A 114 -9.05 -9.07 25.73
C ALA A 114 -10.60 -9.12 25.62
N GLU A 115 -11.31 -8.85 26.72
CA GLU A 115 -12.78 -8.91 26.81
C GLU A 115 -13.44 -7.54 26.56
N ALA A 116 -12.70 -6.52 26.19
CA ALA A 116 -13.19 -5.14 26.06
C ALA A 116 -14.38 -5.00 25.08
N LEU A 117 -14.49 -5.87 24.06
CA LEU A 117 -15.63 -5.92 23.16
C LEU A 117 -16.93 -6.36 23.85
N ASN A 118 -16.84 -7.19 24.89
CA ASN A 118 -17.97 -7.76 25.64
C ASN A 118 -18.26 -6.98 26.93
N GLN A 119 -17.68 -5.81 27.10
CA GLN A 119 -17.90 -4.90 28.23
C GLN A 119 -18.71 -3.68 27.77
N GLU A 120 -19.48 -3.10 28.69
CA GLU A 120 -20.15 -1.81 28.44
C GLU A 120 -19.11 -0.71 28.20
N GLY A 121 -19.40 0.17 27.26
CA GLY A 121 -18.57 1.30 26.91
C GLY A 121 -18.54 1.56 25.40
N ASP A 122 -17.76 2.57 25.00
CA ASP A 122 -17.67 2.97 23.61
C ASP A 122 -16.63 2.15 22.84
N PHE A 123 -17.01 1.73 21.66
CA PHE A 123 -16.13 1.27 20.59
C PHE A 123 -15.93 2.44 19.61
N ALA A 124 -14.86 3.19 19.75
CA ALA A 124 -14.54 4.29 18.86
C ALA A 124 -14.09 3.78 17.49
N SER A 125 -14.78 4.15 16.41
CA SER A 125 -14.41 3.77 15.04
C SER A 125 -14.25 5.00 14.14
N PHE A 126 -13.71 4.82 12.92
CA PHE A 126 -13.59 5.87 11.92
C PHE A 126 -13.85 5.34 10.51
N GLY A 127 -14.09 6.26 9.57
CA GLY A 127 -14.23 5.94 8.16
C GLY A 127 -15.47 5.11 7.83
N GLU A 128 -16.63 5.43 8.42
CA GLU A 128 -17.87 4.65 8.31
C GLU A 128 -18.29 4.35 6.87
N GLY A 129 -18.22 5.33 5.97
CA GLY A 129 -18.54 5.18 4.54
C GLY A 129 -17.36 4.76 3.65
N ALA A 130 -16.20 4.52 4.24
CA ALA A 130 -14.96 4.19 3.55
C ALA A 130 -14.48 2.77 3.88
N VAL A 131 -13.29 2.40 3.36
CA VAL A 131 -12.72 1.06 3.60
C VAL A 131 -12.67 0.67 5.08
N PRO A 132 -12.25 1.53 6.04
CA PRO A 132 -12.19 1.13 7.44
C PRO A 132 -13.54 0.68 8.01
N GLY A 133 -14.59 1.47 7.80
CA GLY A 133 -15.93 1.13 8.27
C GLY A 133 -16.53 -0.10 7.58
N MET A 134 -16.27 -0.26 6.27
CA MET A 134 -16.73 -1.45 5.53
C MET A 134 -16.03 -2.73 6.01
N ILE A 135 -14.73 -2.68 6.27
CA ILE A 135 -14.01 -3.83 6.83
C ILE A 135 -14.50 -4.13 8.24
N LEU A 136 -14.65 -3.12 9.09
CA LEU A 136 -15.16 -3.29 10.45
C LEU A 136 -16.53 -3.98 10.45
N LYS A 137 -17.49 -3.51 9.66
CA LYS A 137 -18.84 -4.11 9.53
C LYS A 137 -18.83 -5.53 8.96
N ASN A 138 -17.81 -5.87 8.17
CA ASN A 138 -17.65 -7.22 7.60
C ASN A 138 -16.91 -8.20 8.52
N THR A 139 -16.20 -7.71 9.54
CA THR A 139 -15.39 -8.56 10.44
C THR A 139 -15.94 -8.65 11.86
N ILE A 140 -16.60 -7.61 12.34
CA ILE A 140 -17.20 -7.56 13.68
C ILE A 140 -18.72 -7.66 13.57
N ASP A 141 -19.30 -8.60 14.28
CA ASP A 141 -20.74 -8.68 14.49
C ASP A 141 -21.13 -7.82 15.71
N PHE A 142 -21.64 -6.64 15.45
CA PHE A 142 -22.07 -5.70 16.50
C PHE A 142 -23.25 -6.18 17.33
N ASN A 143 -24.00 -7.20 16.88
CA ASN A 143 -25.06 -7.82 17.67
C ASN A 143 -24.52 -8.85 18.69
N ALA A 144 -23.30 -9.33 18.46
CA ALA A 144 -22.63 -10.30 19.32
C ALA A 144 -21.68 -9.68 20.36
N ILE A 145 -21.57 -8.36 20.41
CA ILE A 145 -20.72 -7.62 21.37
C ILE A 145 -21.54 -6.62 22.18
N THR A 146 -21.02 -6.24 23.36
CA THR A 146 -21.67 -5.28 24.25
C THR A 146 -21.25 -3.83 23.98
N ALA A 147 -20.01 -3.62 23.58
CA ALA A 147 -19.46 -2.30 23.28
C ALA A 147 -20.24 -1.59 22.16
N LYS A 148 -20.58 -0.32 22.36
CA LYS A 148 -21.40 0.46 21.42
C LYS A 148 -20.52 1.20 20.42
N ASN A 149 -20.76 0.98 19.12
CA ASN A 149 -19.98 1.67 18.08
C ASN A 149 -20.32 3.17 18.02
N VAL A 150 -19.29 4.01 18.16
CA VAL A 150 -19.33 5.46 17.99
C VAL A 150 -18.36 5.84 16.86
N ALA A 151 -18.89 6.37 15.76
CA ALA A 151 -18.12 6.73 14.59
C ALA A 151 -17.54 8.15 14.70
N TYR A 152 -16.27 8.29 14.39
CA TYR A 152 -15.53 9.54 14.35
C TYR A 152 -15.04 9.83 12.91
N ASN A 153 -14.61 11.08 12.66
CA ASN A 153 -14.17 11.50 11.32
C ASN A 153 -12.77 10.98 10.98
N ALA A 154 -11.87 10.90 11.96
CA ALA A 154 -10.48 10.57 11.73
C ALA A 154 -9.92 9.59 12.76
N VAL A 155 -8.83 8.90 12.38
CA VAL A 155 -8.10 8.00 13.29
C VAL A 155 -7.54 8.73 14.52
N SER A 156 -7.18 10.01 14.39
CA SER A 156 -6.73 10.86 15.49
C SER A 156 -7.77 11.04 16.60
N ASP A 157 -9.06 11.08 16.22
CA ASP A 157 -10.16 11.19 17.17
C ASP A 157 -10.28 9.89 17.98
N VAL A 158 -10.22 8.74 17.33
CA VAL A 158 -10.20 7.44 18.00
C VAL A 158 -9.03 7.31 18.95
N GLN A 159 -7.83 7.75 18.54
CA GLN A 159 -6.66 7.79 19.41
C GLN A 159 -6.91 8.63 20.69
N ALA A 160 -7.55 9.80 20.52
CA ALA A 160 -7.86 10.68 21.64
C ALA A 160 -8.86 10.03 22.61
N GLN A 161 -9.90 9.33 22.10
CA GLN A 161 -10.88 8.63 22.94
C GLN A 161 -10.22 7.51 23.78
N LEU A 162 -9.37 6.70 23.16
CA LEU A 162 -8.62 5.64 23.84
C LEU A 162 -7.64 6.21 24.90
N LEU A 163 -6.86 7.25 24.55
CA LEU A 163 -5.86 7.84 25.44
C LEU A 163 -6.45 8.68 26.57
N SER A 164 -7.71 9.07 26.48
CA SER A 164 -8.45 9.75 27.56
C SER A 164 -9.30 8.81 28.42
N GLY A 165 -9.36 7.51 28.07
CA GLY A 165 -10.20 6.52 28.76
C GLY A 165 -11.69 6.68 28.50
N LYS A 166 -12.11 7.47 27.49
CA LYS A 166 -13.52 7.64 27.10
C LYS A 166 -14.04 6.48 26.28
N ALA A 167 -13.14 5.75 25.60
CA ALA A 167 -13.47 4.52 24.89
C ALA A 167 -12.58 3.38 25.42
N ASN A 168 -13.19 2.21 25.62
CA ASN A 168 -12.50 0.97 26.01
C ASN A 168 -11.94 0.21 24.81
N VAL A 169 -12.50 0.44 23.63
CA VAL A 169 -12.16 -0.21 22.37
C VAL A 169 -12.05 0.84 21.27
N GLY A 170 -11.12 0.65 20.34
CA GLY A 170 -11.03 1.53 19.17
C GLY A 170 -10.50 0.82 17.93
N LEU A 171 -11.02 1.23 16.78
CA LEU A 171 -10.47 0.86 15.47
C LEU A 171 -9.30 1.79 15.14
N LEU A 172 -8.13 1.24 14.91
CA LEU A 172 -6.94 1.99 14.52
C LEU A 172 -6.26 1.36 13.30
N ALA A 173 -5.61 2.19 12.50
CA ALA A 173 -4.73 1.74 11.42
C ALA A 173 -3.28 1.80 11.87
N GLU A 174 -2.43 0.86 11.42
CA GLU A 174 -0.97 1.02 11.58
C GLU A 174 -0.44 2.13 10.66
N PRO A 175 0.55 2.92 11.08
CA PRO A 175 1.34 2.81 12.32
C PRO A 175 0.72 3.49 13.55
N ALA A 176 -0.47 4.07 13.43
CA ALA A 176 -1.13 4.78 14.53
C ALA A 176 -1.51 3.86 15.70
N ALA A 177 -1.89 2.60 15.41
CA ALA A 177 -2.22 1.62 16.45
C ALA A 177 -1.04 1.40 17.41
N THR A 178 0.12 1.04 16.89
CA THR A 178 1.34 0.84 17.69
C THR A 178 1.75 2.12 18.44
N ALA A 179 1.69 3.28 17.77
CA ALA A 179 2.03 4.56 18.41
C ALA A 179 1.08 4.88 19.59
N THR A 180 -0.21 4.59 19.44
CA THR A 180 -1.21 4.79 20.49
C THR A 180 -0.97 3.87 21.69
N ILE A 181 -0.70 2.59 21.44
CA ILE A 181 -0.38 1.61 22.49
C ILE A 181 0.86 2.02 23.26
N MET A 182 1.92 2.48 22.58
CA MET A 182 3.14 2.96 23.24
C MET A 182 2.88 4.19 24.09
N LYS A 183 2.13 5.17 23.57
CA LYS A 183 1.76 6.38 24.29
C LYS A 183 0.83 6.11 25.48
N ALA A 184 -0.07 5.14 25.35
CA ALA A 184 -0.92 4.69 26.44
C ALA A 184 -0.10 4.09 27.59
N LYS A 185 0.88 3.24 27.26
CA LYS A 185 1.81 2.66 28.25
C LYS A 185 2.57 3.73 29.02
N GLU A 186 3.06 4.79 28.36
CA GLU A 186 3.72 5.93 29.01
C GLU A 186 2.80 6.66 30.00
N LYS A 187 1.49 6.62 29.78
CA LYS A 187 0.46 7.21 30.66
C LYS A 187 -0.10 6.24 31.69
N GLY A 188 0.40 5.01 31.78
CA GLY A 188 -0.13 3.98 32.67
C GLY A 188 -1.47 3.38 32.21
N ILE A 189 -1.87 3.60 30.95
CA ILE A 189 -3.08 3.04 30.35
C ILE A 189 -2.72 1.73 29.68
N SER A 190 -3.45 0.64 30.01
CA SER A 190 -3.30 -0.65 29.33
C SER A 190 -4.07 -0.64 28.02
N LEU A 191 -3.38 -0.77 26.90
CA LEU A 191 -3.96 -0.99 25.58
C LEU A 191 -3.20 -2.10 24.84
N SER A 192 -3.93 -2.96 24.13
CA SER A 192 -3.36 -4.01 23.30
C SER A 192 -4.20 -4.25 22.05
N VAL A 193 -3.60 -4.84 21.02
CA VAL A 193 -4.37 -5.33 19.87
C VAL A 193 -5.18 -6.54 20.32
N ILE A 194 -6.50 -6.49 20.13
CA ILE A 194 -7.43 -7.58 20.47
C ILE A 194 -8.02 -8.26 19.24
N LYS A 195 -8.01 -7.60 18.06
CA LYS A 195 -8.39 -8.20 16.78
C LYS A 195 -7.50 -7.68 15.64
N ASP A 196 -7.06 -8.59 14.78
CA ASP A 196 -6.43 -8.30 13.49
C ASP A 196 -7.49 -8.42 12.38
N LEU A 197 -8.00 -7.28 11.88
CA LEU A 197 -9.08 -7.32 10.90
C LEU A 197 -8.66 -7.86 9.53
N GLN A 198 -7.36 -7.86 9.21
CA GLN A 198 -6.83 -8.47 8.00
C GLN A 198 -6.93 -10.00 8.08
N ALA A 199 -6.55 -10.57 9.22
CA ALA A 199 -6.64 -12.01 9.46
C ALA A 199 -8.11 -12.47 9.50
N GLU A 200 -8.97 -11.75 10.20
CA GLU A 200 -10.42 -12.02 10.26
C GLU A 200 -11.06 -11.97 8.88
N PHE A 201 -10.77 -10.91 8.10
CA PHE A 201 -11.29 -10.75 6.75
C PHE A 201 -10.80 -11.86 5.82
N LYS A 202 -9.51 -12.18 5.87
CA LYS A 202 -8.92 -13.26 5.09
C LYS A 202 -9.61 -14.59 5.37
N ALA A 203 -9.78 -14.93 6.63
CA ALA A 203 -10.44 -16.19 7.04
C ALA A 203 -11.90 -16.25 6.56
N LYS A 204 -12.66 -15.17 6.79
CA LYS A 204 -14.09 -15.10 6.43
C LYS A 204 -14.35 -15.18 4.92
N HIS A 205 -13.46 -14.62 4.10
CA HIS A 205 -13.65 -14.50 2.66
C HIS A 205 -12.73 -15.39 1.81
N ASN A 206 -11.94 -16.29 2.42
CA ASN A 206 -10.98 -17.17 1.74
C ASN A 206 -10.03 -16.41 0.78
N MET A 207 -9.46 -15.29 1.28
CA MET A 207 -8.53 -14.48 0.50
C MET A 207 -7.22 -15.23 0.25
N GLU A 208 -6.66 -15.11 -0.94
CA GLU A 208 -5.38 -15.77 -1.30
C GLU A 208 -4.18 -15.05 -0.70
N ASN A 209 -4.23 -13.72 -0.72
CA ASN A 209 -3.18 -12.89 -0.13
C ASN A 209 -3.43 -12.62 1.37
N ALA A 210 -2.48 -11.90 1.98
CA ALA A 210 -2.50 -11.64 3.41
C ALA A 210 -3.42 -10.46 3.76
N GLY A 211 -4.72 -10.65 3.76
CA GLY A 211 -5.70 -9.61 4.08
C GLY A 211 -6.55 -9.22 2.87
N TYR A 212 -6.83 -7.95 2.69
CA TYR A 212 -7.68 -7.41 1.61
C TYR A 212 -6.96 -6.33 0.81
N PRO A 213 -7.23 -6.19 -0.52
CA PRO A 213 -6.62 -5.15 -1.35
C PRO A 213 -7.05 -3.76 -0.87
N GLN A 214 -6.17 -3.00 -0.22
CA GLN A 214 -6.53 -1.70 0.36
C GLN A 214 -6.13 -0.53 -0.52
N ALA A 215 -4.87 -0.45 -0.91
CA ALA A 215 -4.37 0.57 -1.82
C ALA A 215 -3.68 -0.04 -3.03
N ALA A 216 -3.92 0.56 -4.18
CA ALA A 216 -3.39 0.12 -5.46
C ALA A 216 -2.62 1.23 -6.16
N MET A 217 -1.75 0.79 -7.06
CA MET A 217 -1.06 1.64 -8.02
C MET A 217 -1.87 1.68 -9.32
N PHE A 218 -2.24 2.88 -9.71
CA PHE A 218 -2.92 3.19 -10.95
C PHE A 218 -1.95 3.93 -11.89
N VAL A 219 -1.86 3.48 -13.14
CA VAL A 219 -0.95 4.03 -14.15
C VAL A 219 -1.76 4.70 -15.24
N LYS A 220 -1.38 5.90 -15.63
CA LYS A 220 -2.04 6.66 -16.70
C LYS A 220 -1.86 5.93 -18.04
N ARG A 221 -2.91 5.86 -18.84
CA ARG A 221 -2.85 5.30 -20.22
C ARG A 221 -1.75 5.99 -21.01
N GLY A 222 -0.96 5.20 -21.75
CA GLY A 222 0.20 5.69 -22.50
C GLY A 222 1.47 5.94 -21.66
N ARG A 223 1.41 5.74 -20.32
CA ARG A 223 2.56 5.88 -19.40
C ARG A 223 3.07 4.53 -18.85
N ASN A 224 2.91 3.45 -19.62
CA ASN A 224 3.29 2.08 -19.23
C ASN A 224 4.75 1.99 -18.76
N LYS A 225 5.70 2.64 -19.47
CA LYS A 225 7.12 2.68 -19.08
C LYS A 225 7.34 3.34 -17.72
N SER A 226 6.62 4.42 -17.41
CA SER A 226 6.67 5.08 -16.11
C SER A 226 6.13 4.16 -15.00
N GLY A 227 5.02 3.48 -15.26
CA GLY A 227 4.43 2.48 -14.37
C GLY A 227 5.39 1.33 -14.10
N GLU A 228 5.95 0.73 -15.14
CA GLU A 228 6.90 -0.38 -15.03
C GLU A 228 8.18 0.02 -14.28
N TYR A 229 8.69 1.23 -14.54
CA TYR A 229 9.84 1.78 -13.82
C TYR A 229 9.63 1.88 -12.32
N ALA A 230 8.45 2.37 -11.90
CA ALA A 230 8.07 2.47 -10.50
C ALA A 230 7.84 1.07 -9.90
N SER A 231 7.05 0.22 -10.57
CA SER A 231 6.70 -1.14 -10.15
C SER A 231 7.91 -2.01 -9.85
N LYS A 232 8.88 -2.08 -10.76
CA LYS A 232 10.11 -2.89 -10.59
C LYS A 232 10.87 -2.50 -9.32
N ARG A 233 10.92 -1.21 -8.99
CA ARG A 233 11.64 -0.70 -7.82
C ARG A 233 10.89 -0.93 -6.52
N ILE A 234 9.58 -0.70 -6.54
CA ILE A 234 8.71 -0.98 -5.40
C ILE A 234 8.74 -2.49 -5.09
N ASP A 235 8.53 -3.35 -6.08
CA ASP A 235 8.58 -4.81 -5.92
C ASP A 235 9.92 -5.27 -5.34
N LYS A 236 11.03 -4.81 -5.93
CA LYS A 236 12.37 -5.15 -5.43
C LYS A 236 12.57 -4.72 -3.99
N PHE A 237 12.13 -3.53 -3.62
CA PHE A 237 12.28 -3.01 -2.26
C PHE A 237 11.39 -3.78 -1.27
N VAL A 238 10.10 -3.81 -1.53
CA VAL A 238 9.09 -4.38 -0.63
C VAL A 238 9.26 -5.90 -0.48
N ASN A 239 9.39 -6.60 -1.60
CA ASN A 239 9.37 -8.06 -1.59
C ASN A 239 10.76 -8.71 -1.45
N LYS A 240 11.85 -7.97 -1.61
CA LYS A 240 13.22 -8.52 -1.56
C LYS A 240 14.15 -7.78 -0.60
N THR A 241 14.29 -6.44 -0.75
CA THR A 241 15.28 -5.67 0.01
C THR A 241 14.95 -5.64 1.50
N VAL A 242 13.71 -5.28 1.85
CA VAL A 242 13.25 -5.20 3.25
C VAL A 242 13.30 -6.56 3.95
N LYS A 243 13.00 -7.66 3.23
CA LYS A 243 13.07 -9.03 3.79
C LYS A 243 14.51 -9.43 4.15
N LYS A 244 15.50 -8.92 3.42
CA LYS A 244 16.92 -9.19 3.70
C LYS A 244 17.49 -8.26 4.76
N ASP A 245 17.08 -7.00 4.74
CA ASP A 245 17.57 -5.97 5.65
C ASP A 245 16.42 -4.99 6.02
N PRO A 246 15.66 -5.29 7.09
CA PRO A 246 14.57 -4.42 7.56
C PRO A 246 15.05 -3.03 8.02
N THR A 247 16.34 -2.86 8.33
CA THR A 247 16.88 -1.56 8.76
C THR A 247 16.83 -0.49 7.65
N GLN A 248 16.72 -0.92 6.39
CA GLN A 248 16.54 -0.01 5.27
C GLN A 248 15.28 0.86 5.41
N ILE A 249 14.24 0.35 6.10
CA ILE A 249 12.99 1.09 6.34
C ILE A 249 13.29 2.33 7.18
N SER A 250 13.84 2.17 8.37
CA SER A 250 14.14 3.30 9.28
C SER A 250 15.19 4.24 8.69
N LYS A 251 16.24 3.70 8.04
CA LYS A 251 17.29 4.47 7.38
C LYS A 251 16.73 5.39 6.30
N LEU A 252 15.92 4.86 5.39
CA LEU A 252 15.33 5.64 4.30
C LEU A 252 14.23 6.57 4.81
N ALA A 253 13.39 6.13 5.74
CA ALA A 253 12.35 6.97 6.35
C ALA A 253 12.94 8.20 7.05
N LYS A 254 14.05 8.04 7.78
CA LYS A 254 14.80 9.16 8.37
C LYS A 254 15.30 10.13 7.31
N LYS A 255 15.87 9.62 6.20
CA LYS A 255 16.40 10.43 5.09
C LYS A 255 15.30 11.24 4.39
N VAL A 256 14.15 10.62 4.13
CA VAL A 256 13.00 11.26 3.47
C VAL A 256 12.32 12.28 4.37
N GLY A 257 12.28 12.01 5.67
CA GLY A 257 11.64 12.81 6.69
C GLY A 257 10.25 12.30 7.09
N VAL A 258 10.08 12.05 8.37
CA VAL A 258 8.88 11.42 8.95
C VAL A 258 7.61 12.22 8.72
N LYS A 259 7.70 13.56 8.77
CA LYS A 259 6.57 14.47 8.50
C LYS A 259 6.06 14.31 7.06
N LYS A 260 6.96 14.23 6.09
CA LYS A 260 6.62 14.04 4.68
C LYS A 260 5.95 12.68 4.45
N LEU A 261 6.41 11.64 5.14
CA LEU A 261 5.84 10.30 5.06
C LEU A 261 4.53 10.14 5.84
N GLY A 262 4.18 11.08 6.71
CA GLY A 262 2.99 11.00 7.57
C GLY A 262 3.09 9.89 8.62
N ILE A 263 4.28 9.68 9.19
CA ILE A 263 4.54 8.64 10.20
C ILE A 263 5.04 9.26 11.51
N PRO A 264 4.81 8.61 12.67
CA PRO A 264 5.24 9.15 13.97
C PRO A 264 6.76 9.31 14.10
N ASN A 265 7.51 8.27 13.73
CA ASN A 265 8.97 8.28 13.63
C ASN A 265 9.47 7.09 12.78
N GLU A 266 10.75 7.09 12.44
CA GLU A 266 11.37 6.07 11.58
C GLU A 266 11.45 4.68 12.25
N LYS A 267 11.59 4.62 13.58
CA LYS A 267 11.64 3.36 14.31
C LYS A 267 10.27 2.67 14.31
N ILE A 268 9.20 3.44 14.52
CA ILE A 268 7.82 2.93 14.42
C ILE A 268 7.54 2.43 13.00
N ALA A 269 7.97 3.13 11.95
CA ALA A 269 7.80 2.64 10.58
C ALA A 269 8.43 1.25 10.37
N GLN A 270 9.65 1.03 10.89
CA GLN A 270 10.31 -0.28 10.82
C GLN A 270 9.61 -1.32 11.69
N LEU A 271 9.26 -0.98 12.93
CA LEU A 271 8.61 -1.89 13.88
C LEU A 271 7.25 -2.39 13.38
N THR A 272 6.52 -1.52 12.67
CA THR A 272 5.17 -1.81 12.20
C THR A 272 5.10 -2.26 10.74
N TRP A 273 6.22 -2.42 10.06
CA TRP A 273 6.24 -2.72 8.62
C TRP A 273 5.36 -3.91 8.24
N ASP A 274 5.53 -5.04 8.93
CA ASP A 274 4.75 -6.25 8.66
C ASP A 274 3.26 -6.06 8.99
N LYS A 275 2.97 -5.29 10.05
CA LYS A 275 1.60 -4.97 10.47
C LYS A 275 0.91 -3.97 9.52
N GLN A 276 1.68 -3.16 8.79
CA GLN A 276 1.15 -2.29 7.74
C GLN A 276 0.81 -3.05 6.46
N ASN A 277 1.17 -4.34 6.41
CA ASN A 277 0.86 -5.26 5.33
C ASN A 277 1.22 -4.70 3.94
N ILE A 278 2.39 -4.04 3.87
CA ILE A 278 2.94 -3.49 2.62
C ILE A 278 3.51 -4.65 1.82
N LYS A 279 2.88 -4.97 0.70
CA LYS A 279 3.26 -6.07 -0.18
C LYS A 279 2.90 -5.74 -1.62
N TYR A 280 3.88 -5.75 -2.50
CA TYR A 280 3.62 -5.55 -3.92
C TYR A 280 3.11 -6.83 -4.58
N VAL A 281 1.93 -6.76 -5.20
CA VAL A 281 1.34 -7.86 -6.00
C VAL A 281 0.73 -7.28 -7.27
N LYS A 282 1.11 -7.78 -8.43
CA LYS A 282 0.47 -7.39 -9.71
C LYS A 282 -1.03 -7.66 -9.66
N ALA A 283 -1.85 -6.76 -10.20
CA ALA A 283 -3.30 -6.89 -10.20
C ALA A 283 -3.77 -8.21 -10.84
N SER A 284 -3.10 -8.66 -11.90
CA SER A 284 -3.38 -9.95 -12.55
C SER A 284 -3.19 -11.19 -11.66
N LYS A 285 -2.37 -11.05 -10.60
CA LYS A 285 -2.16 -12.11 -9.59
C LYS A 285 -3.04 -11.94 -8.34
N ALA A 286 -3.92 -10.95 -8.34
CA ALA A 286 -4.82 -10.64 -7.25
C ALA A 286 -6.31 -10.64 -7.69
N SER A 287 -6.62 -11.17 -8.87
CA SER A 287 -7.97 -11.08 -9.48
C SER A 287 -9.07 -11.62 -8.58
N LYS A 288 -8.85 -12.75 -7.90
CA LYS A 288 -9.82 -13.34 -6.97
C LYS A 288 -10.06 -12.45 -5.75
N ASP A 289 -8.98 -11.95 -5.14
CA ASP A 289 -9.04 -11.07 -3.99
C ASP A 289 -9.70 -9.72 -4.34
N LEU A 290 -9.38 -9.17 -5.53
CA LEU A 290 -10.01 -7.96 -6.06
C LEU A 290 -11.50 -8.16 -6.26
N THR A 291 -11.91 -9.24 -6.92
CA THR A 291 -13.33 -9.56 -7.13
C THR A 291 -14.10 -9.64 -5.81
N THR A 292 -13.54 -10.35 -4.82
CA THR A 292 -14.16 -10.52 -3.51
C THR A 292 -14.28 -9.20 -2.76
N PHE A 293 -13.20 -8.42 -2.72
CA PHE A 293 -13.16 -7.14 -2.00
C PHE A 293 -14.05 -6.07 -2.64
N LEU A 294 -13.98 -5.92 -3.96
CA LEU A 294 -14.71 -4.88 -4.70
C LEU A 294 -16.22 -5.09 -4.70
N LYS A 295 -16.68 -6.34 -4.59
CA LYS A 295 -18.10 -6.68 -4.46
C LYS A 295 -18.76 -5.97 -3.26
N MET A 296 -18.04 -5.74 -2.17
CA MET A 296 -18.54 -5.01 -1.01
C MET A 296 -18.92 -3.56 -1.34
N PHE A 297 -18.27 -2.99 -2.35
CA PHE A 297 -18.48 -1.62 -2.83
C PHE A 297 -19.39 -1.56 -4.06
N LYS A 298 -20.01 -2.70 -4.45
CA LYS A 298 -20.83 -2.83 -5.66
C LYS A 298 -20.05 -2.52 -6.94
N ILE A 299 -18.75 -2.84 -6.96
CA ILE A 299 -17.88 -2.69 -8.11
C ILE A 299 -17.62 -4.06 -8.70
N THR A 300 -17.88 -4.21 -10.00
CA THR A 300 -17.59 -5.44 -10.77
C THR A 300 -16.18 -5.36 -11.31
N TYR A 301 -15.28 -6.21 -10.80
CA TYR A 301 -13.92 -6.30 -11.31
C TYR A 301 -13.88 -6.99 -12.68
N SER A 302 -13.12 -6.44 -13.61
CA SER A 302 -12.80 -7.07 -14.90
C SER A 302 -11.33 -6.88 -15.25
N GLU A 303 -10.80 -7.77 -16.11
CA GLU A 303 -9.41 -7.68 -16.58
C GLU A 303 -9.11 -6.44 -17.42
N GLU A 304 -10.14 -5.83 -18.00
CA GLU A 304 -10.03 -4.57 -18.77
C GLU A 304 -9.64 -3.38 -17.88
N MET A 305 -9.83 -3.48 -16.57
CA MET A 305 -9.40 -2.46 -15.61
C MET A 305 -7.88 -2.41 -15.46
N MET A 306 -7.17 -3.45 -15.90
CA MET A 306 -5.71 -3.55 -15.74
C MET A 306 -4.96 -2.90 -16.88
N ILE A 307 -3.81 -2.32 -16.55
CA ILE A 307 -2.84 -1.87 -17.56
C ILE A 307 -2.17 -3.09 -18.21
N ARG A 308 -2.04 -3.07 -19.53
CA ARG A 308 -1.43 -4.13 -20.34
C ARG A 308 -0.01 -3.76 -20.72
#